data_0a5e18cb89ab597a0e65a50c50163e5d
#
_entry.id   0a5e18cb89ab597a0e65a50c50163e5d
#
_cell.length_a   1.000
_cell.length_b   1.000
_cell.length_c   1.000
_cell.angle_alpha   90.00
_cell.angle_beta   90.00
_cell.angle_gamma   90.00
#
_symmetry.space_group_name_H-M   'P 1'
#
loop_
_entity.id
_entity.type
_entity.pdbx_description
1 polymer ?
#
loop_
_entity_poly.entity_id
_entity_poly.type
_entity_poly.pdbx_seq_one_letter_code
_entity_poly.pdbx_strand_id
1 'polypeptide(L)'
;MLFRSYFSSNANRIAYHDETTTEVRWWLRSSYSDNDYYAHNVIADGSLGSSRAYYANDCARPALALSSELLVSDSPDSSGCYTIEDAVIAGEQYQKVNGVWRRMC
;
A
#
# COMPACT_ATOMS: atom_id res chain seq x y z
N MET A 1 -9.31 -8.70 11.75
CA MET A 1 -8.34 -7.73 11.26
C MET A 1 -8.27 -7.79 9.73
N LEU A 2 -8.68 -6.73 9.11
CA LEU A 2 -8.94 -6.69 7.67
C LEU A 2 -7.70 -6.94 6.81
N PHE A 3 -6.54 -6.41 7.20
CA PHE A 3 -5.32 -6.57 6.41
C PHE A 3 -4.84 -8.00 6.30
N ARG A 4 -4.90 -8.77 7.38
CA ARG A 4 -4.47 -10.18 7.34
C ARG A 4 -5.35 -11.00 6.43
N SER A 5 -6.67 -10.81 6.49
CA SER A 5 -7.59 -11.57 5.63
C SER A 5 -7.45 -11.17 4.16
N TYR A 6 -7.23 -9.89 3.87
CA TYR A 6 -7.02 -9.43 2.50
C TYR A 6 -5.77 -10.06 1.86
N PHE A 7 -4.65 -10.05 2.56
CA PHE A 7 -3.39 -10.57 2.03
C PHE A 7 -3.18 -12.07 2.27
N SER A 8 -4.20 -12.81 2.68
CA SER A 8 -4.10 -14.26 2.89
C SER A 8 -4.10 -15.06 1.59
N SER A 9 -4.65 -14.51 0.50
CA SER A 9 -4.67 -15.18 -0.80
C SER A 9 -3.57 -14.65 -1.73
N ASN A 10 -3.06 -15.52 -2.59
CA ASN A 10 -2.05 -15.13 -3.59
C ASN A 10 -2.56 -14.01 -4.50
N ALA A 11 -3.80 -14.11 -4.95
CA ALA A 11 -4.39 -13.15 -5.87
C ALA A 11 -4.36 -11.71 -5.30
N ASN A 12 -4.63 -11.57 -4.01
CA ASN A 12 -4.64 -10.26 -3.37
C ASN A 12 -3.24 -9.69 -3.12
N ARG A 13 -2.21 -10.52 -3.23
CA ARG A 13 -0.81 -10.09 -3.07
C ARG A 13 -0.16 -9.68 -4.38
N ILE A 14 -0.78 -9.96 -5.53
CA ILE A 14 -0.23 -9.56 -6.83
C ILE A 14 -0.18 -8.03 -6.93
N ALA A 15 0.96 -7.51 -7.37
CA ALA A 15 1.15 -6.09 -7.63
C ALA A 15 1.57 -5.87 -9.08
N TYR A 16 1.27 -4.72 -9.61
CA TYR A 16 1.54 -4.34 -11.00
C TYR A 16 2.44 -3.12 -11.04
N HIS A 17 3.30 -3.07 -12.04
CA HIS A 17 4.17 -1.91 -12.25
C HIS A 17 3.39 -0.78 -12.91
N ASP A 18 3.27 0.34 -12.22
CA ASP A 18 2.53 1.53 -12.67
C ASP A 18 1.11 1.18 -13.14
N GLU A 19 0.72 1.71 -14.28
CA GLU A 19 -0.57 1.45 -14.93
C GLU A 19 -0.53 0.24 -15.88
N THR A 20 0.58 -0.51 -15.88
CA THR A 20 0.70 -1.68 -16.75
C THR A 20 0.01 -2.89 -16.14
N THR A 21 -0.21 -3.89 -16.97
CA THR A 21 -0.71 -5.20 -16.52
C THR A 21 0.42 -6.17 -16.18
N THR A 22 1.66 -5.68 -16.10
CA THR A 22 2.83 -6.50 -15.80
C THR A 22 2.93 -6.74 -14.30
N GLU A 23 2.81 -7.99 -13.91
CA GLU A 23 2.97 -8.41 -12.53
C GLU A 23 4.42 -8.28 -12.09
N VAL A 24 4.63 -7.78 -10.87
CA VAL A 24 5.96 -7.53 -10.33
C VAL A 24 6.16 -8.22 -8.98
N ARG A 25 7.42 -8.47 -8.67
CA ARG A 25 7.86 -8.93 -7.36
C ARG A 25 8.02 -7.72 -6.44
N TRP A 26 7.74 -7.90 -5.16
CA TRP A 26 7.90 -6.80 -4.19
C TRP A 26 8.36 -7.31 -2.84
N TRP A 27 9.13 -6.47 -2.16
CA TRP A 27 9.73 -6.79 -0.88
C TRP A 27 8.72 -6.79 0.26
N LEU A 28 8.89 -7.76 1.16
CA LEU A 28 8.33 -7.73 2.50
C LEU A 28 9.40 -7.24 3.47
N ARG A 29 8.97 -6.79 4.64
CA ARG A 29 9.89 -6.24 5.63
C ARG A 29 10.66 -7.29 6.44
N SER A 30 10.26 -8.55 6.37
CA SER A 30 10.85 -9.60 7.19
C SER A 30 12.11 -10.17 6.54
N SER A 31 13.16 -10.27 7.33
CA SER A 31 14.36 -10.98 6.91
C SER A 31 14.14 -12.49 6.93
N TYR A 32 14.93 -13.19 6.12
CA TYR A 32 14.91 -14.65 6.11
C TYR A 32 15.69 -15.19 7.31
N SER A 33 15.10 -16.10 8.08
CA SER A 33 15.68 -16.54 9.35
C SER A 33 16.98 -17.34 9.22
N ASP A 34 17.16 -18.02 8.12
CA ASP A 34 18.28 -18.95 7.92
C ASP A 34 19.44 -18.33 7.13
N ASN A 35 19.30 -17.10 6.64
CA ASN A 35 20.32 -16.46 5.86
C ASN A 35 20.19 -14.93 5.90
N ASP A 36 21.21 -14.27 6.42
CA ASP A 36 21.23 -12.81 6.61
C ASP A 36 21.19 -12.01 5.31
N TYR A 37 21.50 -12.66 4.17
CA TYR A 37 21.49 -11.98 2.87
C TYR A 37 20.14 -12.02 2.17
N TYR A 38 19.16 -12.73 2.72
CA TYR A 38 17.84 -12.91 2.11
C TYR A 38 16.77 -12.14 2.87
N ALA A 39 15.82 -11.62 2.13
CA ALA A 39 14.59 -11.05 2.68
C ALA A 39 13.38 -11.72 2.02
N HIS A 40 12.28 -11.78 2.76
CA HIS A 40 11.03 -12.29 2.20
C HIS A 40 10.47 -11.34 1.16
N ASN A 41 9.82 -11.88 0.15
CA ASN A 41 9.15 -11.13 -0.89
C ASN A 41 7.86 -11.81 -1.33
N VAL A 42 7.10 -11.11 -2.15
CA VAL A 42 5.99 -11.66 -2.92
C VAL A 42 6.47 -11.76 -4.36
N ILE A 43 6.35 -12.92 -4.96
CA ILE A 43 6.71 -13.11 -6.38
C ILE A 43 5.53 -12.76 -7.28
N ALA A 44 5.76 -12.74 -8.60
CA ALA A 44 4.81 -12.19 -9.57
C ALA A 44 3.41 -12.82 -9.50
N ASP A 45 3.32 -14.10 -9.20
CA ASP A 45 2.04 -14.83 -9.06
C ASP A 45 1.34 -14.62 -7.70
N GLY A 46 1.90 -13.76 -6.85
CA GLY A 46 1.38 -13.50 -5.51
C GLY A 46 1.80 -14.49 -4.44
N SER A 47 2.55 -15.53 -4.77
CA SER A 47 3.06 -16.46 -3.77
C SER A 47 4.20 -15.84 -2.96
N LEU A 48 4.43 -16.39 -1.78
CA LEU A 48 5.49 -15.93 -0.89
C LEU A 48 6.81 -16.57 -1.28
N GLY A 49 7.87 -15.78 -1.30
CA GLY A 49 9.20 -16.24 -1.61
C GLY A 49 10.27 -15.51 -0.80
N SER A 50 11.49 -15.61 -1.27
CA SER A 50 12.62 -14.85 -0.72
C SER A 50 13.64 -14.60 -1.83
N SER A 51 14.35 -13.49 -1.72
CA SER A 51 15.44 -13.12 -2.62
C SER A 51 16.58 -12.47 -1.87
N ARG A 52 17.73 -12.46 -2.49
CA ARG A 52 18.87 -11.72 -1.93
C ARG A 52 18.55 -10.24 -1.84
N ALA A 53 18.79 -9.66 -0.68
CA ALA A 53 18.38 -8.28 -0.40
C ALA A 53 18.97 -7.22 -1.34
N TYR A 54 20.08 -7.55 -1.99
CA TYR A 54 20.72 -6.65 -2.94
C TYR A 54 20.21 -6.75 -4.39
N TYR A 55 19.25 -7.63 -4.66
CA TYR A 55 18.65 -7.71 -5.99
C TYR A 55 17.75 -6.50 -6.26
N ALA A 56 18.05 -5.81 -7.35
CA ALA A 56 17.31 -4.62 -7.78
C ALA A 56 16.01 -4.94 -8.54
N ASN A 57 15.68 -6.21 -8.71
CA ASN A 57 14.54 -6.64 -9.52
C ASN A 57 13.22 -6.66 -8.74
N ASP A 58 13.26 -6.57 -7.42
CA ASP A 58 12.08 -6.55 -6.58
C ASP A 58 11.68 -5.09 -6.30
N CYS A 59 10.41 -4.80 -6.43
CA CYS A 59 9.88 -3.46 -6.23
C CYS A 59 9.61 -3.17 -4.76
N ALA A 60 9.59 -1.90 -4.40
CA ALA A 60 9.14 -1.45 -3.09
C ALA A 60 7.62 -1.22 -3.13
N ARG A 61 6.93 -1.71 -2.12
CA ARG A 61 5.51 -1.46 -1.90
C ARG A 61 5.33 -0.95 -0.48
N PRO A 62 5.48 0.36 -0.28
CA PRO A 62 5.47 0.93 1.06
C PRO A 62 4.10 0.79 1.71
N ALA A 63 4.09 0.57 3.00
CA ALA A 63 2.90 0.59 3.82
C ALA A 63 3.06 1.66 4.89
N LEU A 64 1.98 2.36 5.17
CA LEU A 64 1.97 3.38 6.22
C LEU A 64 0.67 3.29 7.00
N ALA A 65 0.74 3.70 8.26
CA ALA A 65 -0.44 3.83 9.08
C ALA A 65 -1.02 5.22 8.87
N LEU A 66 -2.31 5.28 8.55
CA LEU A 66 -3.03 6.52 8.35
C LEU A 66 -3.87 6.82 9.60
N SER A 67 -4.06 8.11 9.88
CA SER A 67 -4.97 8.54 10.93
C SER A 67 -6.41 8.13 10.58
N SER A 68 -7.18 7.75 11.59
CA SER A 68 -8.62 7.52 11.43
C SER A 68 -9.40 8.79 11.05
N GLU A 69 -8.78 9.96 11.22
CA GLU A 69 -9.34 11.26 10.84
C GLU A 69 -9.01 11.66 9.40
N LEU A 70 -8.33 10.79 8.65
CA LEU A 70 -7.98 11.06 7.27
C LEU A 70 -9.24 11.30 6.43
N LEU A 71 -9.20 12.37 5.64
CA LEU A 71 -10.32 12.76 4.79
C LEU A 71 -10.21 12.06 3.44
N VAL A 72 -11.26 11.35 3.07
CA VAL A 72 -11.36 10.65 1.80
C VAL A 72 -12.60 11.09 1.04
N SER A 73 -12.67 10.76 -0.24
CA SER A 73 -13.85 11.02 -1.06
C SER A 73 -15.11 10.36 -0.47
N ASP A 74 -16.27 10.96 -0.68
CA ASP A 74 -17.54 10.46 -0.16
C ASP A 74 -17.96 9.13 -0.79
N SER A 75 -17.49 8.85 -1.99
CA SER A 75 -17.79 7.63 -2.72
C SER A 75 -16.55 7.10 -3.42
N PRO A 76 -16.48 5.79 -3.65
CA PRO A 76 -15.38 5.21 -4.40
C PRO A 76 -15.46 5.59 -5.89
N ASP A 77 -14.32 5.52 -6.56
CA ASP A 77 -14.25 5.64 -8.01
C ASP A 77 -14.77 4.37 -8.72
N SER A 78 -14.66 4.34 -10.05
CA SER A 78 -15.08 3.19 -10.85
C SER A 78 -14.34 1.89 -10.53
N SER A 79 -13.18 1.97 -9.89
CA SER A 79 -12.39 0.83 -9.44
C SER A 79 -12.67 0.42 -8.00
N GLY A 80 -13.57 1.10 -7.31
CA GLY A 80 -13.89 0.85 -5.91
C GLY A 80 -12.90 1.47 -4.92
N CYS A 81 -12.06 2.38 -5.38
CA CYS A 81 -11.04 3.02 -4.56
C CYS A 81 -11.48 4.41 -4.09
N TYR A 82 -11.17 4.73 -2.84
CA TYR A 82 -11.38 6.07 -2.29
C TYR A 82 -10.14 6.92 -2.50
N THR A 83 -10.34 8.19 -2.81
CA THR A 83 -9.25 9.15 -3.01
C THR A 83 -9.02 9.92 -1.71
N ILE A 84 -7.76 10.11 -1.34
CA ILE A 84 -7.40 11.01 -0.26
C ILE A 84 -7.57 12.44 -0.78
N GLU A 85 -8.53 13.18 -0.21
CA GLU A 85 -8.85 14.53 -0.67
C GLU A 85 -7.98 15.59 -0.01
N ASP A 86 -7.64 15.40 1.26
CA ASP A 86 -6.68 16.27 1.95
C ASP A 86 -5.94 15.49 3.03
N ALA A 87 -4.63 15.52 2.99
CA ALA A 87 -3.81 15.01 4.08
C ALA A 87 -3.93 15.96 5.27
N VAL A 88 -4.33 15.42 6.42
CA VAL A 88 -4.27 16.18 7.67
C VAL A 88 -2.79 16.34 8.04
N ILE A 89 -2.24 17.53 7.80
CA ILE A 89 -0.90 17.86 8.24
C ILE A 89 -0.97 18.10 9.75
N ALA A 90 0.00 17.56 10.49
CA ALA A 90 0.04 17.67 11.94
C ALA A 90 -0.16 19.10 12.42
N GLY A 91 -1.18 19.32 13.27
CA GLY A 91 -1.55 20.63 13.79
C GLY A 91 -2.51 21.44 12.92
N GLU A 92 -2.90 20.94 11.77
CA GLU A 92 -3.87 21.61 10.90
C GLU A 92 -5.18 20.84 10.89
N GLN A 93 -6.27 21.59 10.81
CA GLN A 93 -7.61 21.03 10.72
C GLN A 93 -8.27 21.48 9.42
N TYR A 94 -9.07 20.58 8.84
CA TYR A 94 -9.79 20.83 7.60
C TYR A 94 -11.29 20.58 7.80
N GLN A 95 -12.10 21.36 7.12
CA GLN A 95 -13.54 21.20 7.13
C GLN A 95 -14.07 21.20 5.70
N LYS A 96 -15.02 20.31 5.42
CA LYS A 96 -15.69 20.28 4.13
C LYS A 96 -16.78 21.35 4.08
N VAL A 97 -16.65 22.28 3.14
CA VAL A 97 -17.61 23.35 2.93
C VAL A 97 -18.02 23.35 1.46
N ASN A 98 -19.30 23.17 1.19
CA ASN A 98 -19.85 23.09 -0.17
C ASN A 98 -19.13 22.06 -1.06
N GLY A 99 -18.79 20.90 -0.49
CA GLY A 99 -18.08 19.84 -1.22
C GLY A 99 -16.59 20.04 -1.39
N VAL A 100 -16.03 21.15 -0.87
CA VAL A 100 -14.61 21.47 -0.95
C VAL A 100 -14.01 21.45 0.46
N TRP A 101 -12.89 20.76 0.62
CA TRP A 101 -12.15 20.77 1.87
C TRP A 101 -11.41 22.11 2.03
N ARG A 102 -11.58 22.72 3.17
CA ARG A 102 -10.90 23.98 3.52
C ARG A 102 -10.15 23.84 4.81
N ARG A 103 -8.97 24.43 4.86
CA ARG A 103 -8.19 24.50 6.08
C ARG A 103 -8.90 25.38 7.10
N MET A 104 -9.00 24.88 8.33
CA MET A 104 -9.50 25.66 9.46
C MET A 104 -8.33 26.36 10.14
N CYS A 105 -8.51 27.62 10.34
CA CYS A 105 -7.52 28.41 11.10
C CYS A 105 -7.73 28.23 12.60
#